data_cc23ce05c89e0d3406b6711fe3f0729d
#
_entry.id   cc23ce05c89e0d3406b6711fe3f0729d
#
_cell.length_a   1.000
_cell.length_b   1.000
_cell.length_c   1.000
_cell.angle_alpha   90.00
_cell.angle_beta   90.00
_cell.angle_gamma   90.00
#
_symmetry.space_group_name_H-M   'P 1'
#
loop_
_entity.id
_entity.type
_entity.pdbx_description
1 polymer ?
#
loop_
_entity_poly.entity_id
_entity_poly.type
_entity_poly.pdbx_seq_one_letter_code
_entity_poly.pdbx_strand_id
1 'polypeptide(L)'
;MTDRARVMHTHDSSLEVLTQAVLRYAVDRMRLDPPPLDQPRTVAELRAMAGRTVTSGGLGGLEALRVFGDVLAPACISVDHPRFLSFVPAAPTEASILFDLVVGASSIYAGSWLEGAGAAFAENEALRWLADLAGMPAEAGGVFVSGGTAGNLSALIAARWRWRHRAEGRFDRTRGLMLASSGAHSSIAAAGRAMDADVVMVPADARGRMDGAALAATVEGLDPVDRER
;
A
#
# COMPACT_ATOMS: atom_id res chain seq x y z
N MET A 1 34.24 -13.29 4.65
CA MET A 1 33.59 -12.02 4.24
C MET A 1 34.59 -11.29 3.36
N THR A 2 34.26 -11.05 2.09
CA THR A 2 35.17 -10.39 1.16
C THR A 2 35.38 -8.92 1.60
N ASP A 3 36.53 -8.37 1.30
CA ASP A 3 36.92 -6.98 1.66
C ASP A 3 35.88 -5.94 1.21
N ARG A 4 35.22 -6.16 0.07
CA ARG A 4 34.11 -5.34 -0.44
C ARG A 4 32.87 -5.29 0.49
N ALA A 5 32.51 -6.38 1.18
CA ALA A 5 31.39 -6.39 2.11
C ALA A 5 31.70 -5.59 3.39
N ARG A 6 32.97 -5.48 3.76
CA ARG A 6 33.42 -4.65 4.89
C ARG A 6 33.26 -3.16 4.60
N VAL A 7 33.58 -2.73 3.37
CA VAL A 7 33.49 -1.32 2.95
C VAL A 7 32.04 -0.82 3.00
N MET A 8 31.06 -1.65 2.67
CA MET A 8 29.63 -1.27 2.70
C MET A 8 29.07 -0.96 4.09
N HIS A 9 29.76 -1.39 5.15
CA HIS A 9 29.34 -1.18 6.54
C HIS A 9 30.29 -0.27 7.32
N THR A 10 31.21 0.41 6.62
CA THR A 10 32.15 1.32 7.25
C THR A 10 31.61 2.74 7.16
N HIS A 11 31.55 3.40 8.31
CA HIS A 11 31.26 4.83 8.38
C HIS A 11 32.55 5.61 8.12
N ASP A 12 32.65 6.22 6.95
CA ASP A 12 33.80 7.01 6.52
C ASP A 12 33.37 8.35 5.92
N SER A 13 34.34 9.16 5.49
CA SER A 13 34.07 10.47 4.89
C SER A 13 33.21 10.42 3.62
N SER A 14 33.20 9.31 2.90
CA SER A 14 32.35 9.17 1.71
C SER A 14 30.88 9.04 2.10
N LEU A 15 30.58 8.35 3.20
CA LEU A 15 29.23 8.24 3.75
C LEU A 15 28.76 9.59 4.32
N GLU A 16 29.65 10.37 4.93
CA GLU A 16 29.33 11.73 5.40
C GLU A 16 28.91 12.63 4.23
N VAL A 17 29.66 12.62 3.14
CA VAL A 17 29.34 13.39 1.93
C VAL A 17 28.02 12.94 1.33
N LEU A 18 27.78 11.64 1.23
CA LEU A 18 26.49 11.09 0.77
C LEU A 18 25.34 11.51 1.67
N THR A 19 25.50 11.42 2.99
CA THR A 19 24.49 11.82 3.97
C THR A 19 24.07 13.28 3.76
N GLN A 20 25.05 14.18 3.64
CA GLN A 20 24.78 15.60 3.38
C GLN A 20 24.05 15.82 2.05
N ALA A 21 24.45 15.09 0.99
CA ALA A 21 23.81 15.20 -0.32
C ALA A 21 22.34 14.70 -0.30
N VAL A 22 22.08 13.57 0.37
CA VAL A 22 20.72 13.00 0.52
C VAL A 22 19.82 13.93 1.33
N LEU A 23 20.31 14.44 2.46
CA LEU A 23 19.55 15.38 3.29
C LEU A 23 19.26 16.68 2.53
N ARG A 24 20.22 17.20 1.79
CA ARG A 24 20.01 18.38 0.94
C ARG A 24 18.93 18.13 -0.10
N TYR A 25 19.03 17.03 -0.85
CA TYR A 25 17.98 16.64 -1.81
C TYR A 25 16.59 16.57 -1.16
N ALA A 26 16.48 15.92 -0.01
CA ALA A 26 15.19 15.79 0.69
C ALA A 26 14.64 17.16 1.10
N VAL A 27 15.47 18.01 1.71
CA VAL A 27 15.06 19.37 2.13
C VAL A 27 14.67 20.23 0.93
N ASP A 28 15.44 20.18 -0.15
CA ASP A 28 15.15 20.95 -1.36
C ASP A 28 13.83 20.48 -2.01
N ARG A 29 13.59 19.16 -2.03
CA ARG A 29 12.33 18.58 -2.55
C ARG A 29 11.11 18.97 -1.69
N MET A 30 11.22 18.96 -0.36
CA MET A 30 10.15 19.38 0.53
C MET A 30 9.79 20.87 0.41
N ARG A 31 10.73 21.70 -0.02
CA ARG A 31 10.51 23.16 -0.19
C ARG A 31 9.85 23.55 -1.51
N LEU A 32 9.66 22.61 -2.43
CA LEU A 32 9.01 22.90 -3.71
C LEU A 32 7.51 23.16 -3.50
N ASP A 33 7.04 24.32 -3.92
CA ASP A 33 5.63 24.71 -3.84
C ASP A 33 5.22 25.51 -5.10
N PRO A 34 4.45 24.92 -6.02
CA PRO A 34 4.14 23.49 -6.06
C PRO A 34 5.35 22.63 -6.50
N PRO A 35 5.41 21.35 -6.13
CA PRO A 35 6.36 20.43 -6.71
C PRO A 35 6.10 20.26 -8.21
N PRO A 36 7.07 19.83 -9.02
CA PRO A 36 6.84 19.56 -10.43
C PRO A 36 5.83 18.41 -10.60
N LEU A 37 4.94 18.51 -11.58
CA LEU A 37 3.97 17.44 -11.84
C LEU A 37 4.64 16.22 -12.46
N ASP A 38 5.66 16.43 -13.25
CA ASP A 38 6.44 15.42 -13.97
C ASP A 38 5.55 14.46 -14.81
N GLN A 39 6.12 13.49 -15.47
CA GLN A 39 5.37 12.56 -16.31
C GLN A 39 6.16 11.28 -16.58
N PRO A 40 5.46 10.15 -16.79
CA PRO A 40 6.12 8.88 -17.07
C PRO A 40 6.91 8.93 -18.40
N ARG A 41 7.97 8.16 -18.45
CA ARG A 41 8.80 7.95 -19.64
C ARG A 41 8.79 6.49 -20.05
N THR A 42 9.11 6.24 -21.30
CA THR A 42 9.22 4.86 -21.82
C THR A 42 10.46 4.18 -21.27
N VAL A 43 10.46 2.84 -21.28
CA VAL A 43 11.62 2.03 -20.89
C VAL A 43 12.85 2.36 -21.74
N ALA A 44 12.66 2.66 -23.03
CA ALA A 44 13.77 3.00 -23.94
C ALA A 44 14.41 4.33 -23.54
N GLU A 45 13.63 5.37 -23.25
CA GLU A 45 14.13 6.66 -22.77
C GLU A 45 14.85 6.51 -21.43
N LEU A 46 14.27 5.78 -20.47
CA LEU A 46 14.90 5.56 -19.16
C LEU A 46 16.24 4.82 -19.31
N ARG A 47 16.32 3.82 -20.17
CA ARG A 47 17.60 3.13 -20.47
C ARG A 47 18.62 4.05 -21.09
N ALA A 48 18.21 4.92 -22.00
CA ALA A 48 19.11 5.88 -22.64
C ALA A 48 19.64 6.93 -21.64
N MET A 49 18.79 7.39 -20.71
CA MET A 49 19.14 8.45 -19.75
C MET A 49 19.89 7.92 -18.53
N ALA A 50 19.43 6.83 -17.94
CA ALA A 50 20.00 6.27 -16.71
C ALA A 50 21.15 5.28 -16.98
N GLY A 51 21.23 4.73 -18.19
CA GLY A 51 22.19 3.69 -18.52
C GLY A 51 21.92 2.38 -17.74
N ARG A 52 22.97 1.64 -17.46
CA ARG A 52 22.92 0.42 -16.67
C ARG A 52 23.12 0.73 -15.19
N THR A 53 22.03 0.75 -14.43
CA THR A 53 22.04 1.15 -13.01
C THR A 53 22.43 0.02 -12.05
N VAL A 54 22.17 -1.25 -12.42
CA VAL A 54 22.54 -2.41 -11.62
C VAL A 54 23.74 -3.10 -12.25
N THR A 55 24.89 -3.03 -11.58
CA THR A 55 26.16 -3.60 -12.04
C THR A 55 26.86 -4.32 -10.88
N SER A 56 27.78 -5.22 -11.21
CA SER A 56 28.59 -5.91 -10.19
C SER A 56 29.51 -4.96 -9.39
N GLY A 57 29.85 -3.80 -9.94
CA GLY A 57 30.69 -2.77 -9.29
C GLY A 57 29.88 -1.77 -8.47
N GLY A 58 28.55 -1.70 -8.67
CA GLY A 58 27.72 -0.64 -8.15
C GLY A 58 27.94 0.69 -8.88
N LEU A 59 27.11 1.70 -8.58
CA LEU A 59 27.26 3.07 -9.09
C LEU A 59 28.00 3.98 -8.10
N GLY A 60 28.01 3.62 -6.82
CA GLY A 60 28.35 4.54 -5.74
C GLY A 60 27.18 5.44 -5.35
N GLY A 61 27.14 5.89 -4.08
CA GLY A 61 25.98 6.57 -3.51
C GLY A 61 25.63 7.90 -4.20
N LEU A 62 26.61 8.72 -4.49
CA LEU A 62 26.38 10.04 -5.13
C LEU A 62 25.82 9.91 -6.55
N GLU A 63 26.36 8.97 -7.33
CA GLU A 63 25.87 8.75 -8.69
C GLU A 63 24.47 8.10 -8.66
N ALA A 64 24.20 7.20 -7.72
CA ALA A 64 22.86 6.65 -7.52
C ALA A 64 21.87 7.75 -7.17
N LEU A 65 22.22 8.68 -6.27
CA LEU A 65 21.39 9.84 -5.92
C LEU A 65 21.17 10.74 -7.16
N ARG A 66 22.20 11.02 -7.95
CA ARG A 66 22.07 11.80 -9.18
C ARG A 66 21.12 11.13 -10.17
N VAL A 67 21.30 9.85 -10.46
CA VAL A 67 20.39 9.11 -11.36
C VAL A 67 18.96 9.13 -10.82
N PHE A 68 18.77 8.98 -9.53
CA PHE A 68 17.45 9.08 -8.92
C PHE A 68 16.85 10.47 -9.11
N GLY A 69 17.55 11.52 -8.71
CA GLY A 69 17.03 12.88 -8.72
C GLY A 69 16.85 13.47 -10.13
N ASP A 70 17.75 13.18 -11.06
CA ASP A 70 17.74 13.77 -12.40
C ASP A 70 16.96 12.96 -13.43
N VAL A 71 16.78 11.65 -13.20
CA VAL A 71 16.20 10.75 -14.20
C VAL A 71 14.97 10.01 -13.70
N LEU A 72 15.07 9.35 -12.54
CA LEU A 72 14.02 8.44 -12.10
C LEU A 72 12.85 9.19 -11.43
N ALA A 73 13.12 10.11 -10.54
CA ALA A 73 12.07 10.88 -9.87
C ALA A 73 11.27 11.74 -10.87
N PRO A 74 11.89 12.48 -11.83
CA PRO A 74 11.13 13.20 -12.85
C PRO A 74 10.41 12.32 -13.89
N ALA A 75 10.62 11.01 -13.86
CA ALA A 75 9.85 10.04 -14.66
C ALA A 75 8.62 9.49 -13.92
N CYS A 76 8.33 9.98 -12.72
CA CYS A 76 7.19 9.63 -11.90
C CYS A 76 6.27 10.83 -11.76
N ILE A 77 4.96 10.62 -11.81
CA ILE A 77 3.99 11.69 -11.52
C ILE A 77 4.02 11.98 -10.01
N SER A 78 4.24 13.24 -9.65
CA SER A 78 4.26 13.69 -8.26
C SER A 78 2.84 13.73 -7.67
N VAL A 79 2.54 12.80 -6.78
CA VAL A 79 1.19 12.67 -6.17
C VAL A 79 0.88 13.77 -5.17
N ASP A 80 1.87 14.50 -4.69
CA ASP A 80 1.75 15.67 -3.83
C ASP A 80 1.52 16.98 -4.60
N HIS A 81 1.50 16.94 -5.95
CA HIS A 81 1.20 18.10 -6.76
C HIS A 81 -0.31 18.45 -6.65
N PRO A 82 -0.70 19.73 -6.44
CA PRO A 82 -2.11 20.11 -6.24
C PRO A 82 -3.03 19.82 -7.43
N ARG A 83 -2.49 19.57 -8.62
CA ARG A 83 -3.24 19.15 -9.82
C ARG A 83 -3.28 17.62 -10.03
N PHE A 84 -2.75 16.83 -9.10
CA PHE A 84 -2.89 15.39 -9.15
C PHE A 84 -4.28 15.00 -8.61
N LEU A 85 -5.20 14.67 -9.51
CA LEU A 85 -6.61 14.39 -9.19
C LEU A 85 -6.99 12.92 -9.44
N SER A 86 -6.01 12.05 -9.55
CA SER A 86 -6.21 10.62 -9.80
C SER A 86 -6.10 9.83 -8.49
N PHE A 87 -6.86 8.73 -8.39
CA PHE A 87 -6.86 7.84 -7.22
C PHE A 87 -7.29 8.56 -5.92
N VAL A 88 -6.86 8.07 -4.78
CA VAL A 88 -7.09 8.69 -3.46
C VAL A 88 -5.78 8.72 -2.66
N PRO A 89 -4.72 9.35 -3.15
CA PRO A 89 -3.50 9.51 -2.39
C PRO A 89 -3.66 10.64 -1.37
N ALA A 90 -2.84 10.60 -0.33
CA ALA A 90 -2.61 11.74 0.55
C ALA A 90 -1.17 12.22 0.36
N ALA A 91 -0.99 13.54 0.24
CA ALA A 91 0.35 14.11 0.29
C ALA A 91 0.94 13.87 1.69
N PRO A 92 2.20 13.41 1.80
CA PRO A 92 2.84 13.27 3.09
C PRO A 92 3.04 14.65 3.73
N THR A 93 2.95 14.72 5.05
CA THR A 93 3.41 15.90 5.78
C THR A 93 4.94 15.88 5.87
N GLU A 94 5.58 17.04 5.97
CA GLU A 94 7.03 17.13 6.17
C GLU A 94 7.49 16.32 7.39
N ALA A 95 6.72 16.37 8.48
CA ALA A 95 7.00 15.59 9.67
C ALA A 95 6.99 14.08 9.39
N SER A 96 6.03 13.56 8.60
CA SER A 96 5.99 12.13 8.27
C SER A 96 7.20 11.69 7.45
N ILE A 97 7.64 12.51 6.50
CA ILE A 97 8.86 12.24 5.71
C ILE A 97 10.10 12.16 6.62
N LEU A 98 10.23 13.09 7.56
CA LEU A 98 11.34 13.08 8.51
C LEU A 98 11.30 11.87 9.45
N PHE A 99 10.10 11.47 9.89
CA PHE A 99 9.95 10.28 10.73
C PHE A 99 10.19 8.99 9.97
N ASP A 100 9.91 8.90 8.66
CA ASP A 100 10.31 7.75 7.85
C ASP A 100 11.83 7.56 7.85
N LEU A 101 12.60 8.65 7.81
CA LEU A 101 14.06 8.57 7.97
C LEU A 101 14.46 8.05 9.36
N VAL A 102 13.80 8.52 10.43
CA VAL A 102 14.05 8.06 11.80
C VAL A 102 13.75 6.57 11.95
N VAL A 103 12.60 6.12 11.43
CA VAL A 103 12.20 4.71 11.45
C VAL A 103 13.18 3.85 10.66
N GLY A 104 13.58 4.29 9.46
CA GLY A 104 14.55 3.60 8.63
C GLY A 104 15.92 3.46 9.31
N ALA A 105 16.39 4.53 9.95
CA ALA A 105 17.66 4.54 10.68
C ALA A 105 17.62 3.68 11.96
N SER A 106 16.44 3.47 12.55
CA SER A 106 16.28 2.69 13.79
C SER A 106 16.33 1.18 13.57
N SER A 107 16.27 0.71 12.33
CA SER A 107 16.39 -0.72 11.97
C SER A 107 15.45 -1.64 12.77
N ILE A 108 14.20 -1.22 12.97
CA ILE A 108 13.20 -1.93 13.77
C ILE A 108 12.58 -3.06 12.97
N TYR A 109 12.55 -4.27 13.53
CA TYR A 109 11.74 -5.37 13.05
C TYR A 109 10.41 -5.40 13.81
N ALA A 110 9.30 -5.11 13.12
CA ALA A 110 7.97 -5.00 13.72
C ALA A 110 7.09 -6.26 13.46
N GLY A 111 7.68 -7.40 13.13
CA GLY A 111 6.96 -8.62 12.78
C GLY A 111 6.40 -9.39 13.97
N SER A 112 6.85 -9.15 15.18
CA SER A 112 6.32 -9.73 16.41
C SER A 112 6.45 -8.78 17.59
N TRP A 113 5.67 -9.04 18.63
CA TRP A 113 5.72 -8.26 19.87
C TRP A 113 7.07 -8.37 20.59
N LEU A 114 7.69 -9.54 20.51
CA LEU A 114 8.96 -9.78 21.23
C LEU A 114 10.07 -8.83 20.75
N GLU A 115 10.22 -8.66 19.46
CA GLU A 115 11.27 -7.86 18.86
C GLU A 115 10.84 -6.40 18.62
N GLY A 116 9.54 -6.16 18.39
CA GLY A 116 9.03 -4.87 17.96
C GLY A 116 7.93 -4.31 18.86
N ALA A 117 7.95 -4.55 20.17
CA ALA A 117 6.89 -4.12 21.08
C ALA A 117 6.57 -2.62 20.97
N GLY A 118 7.58 -1.77 20.86
CA GLY A 118 7.41 -0.33 20.71
C GLY A 118 6.70 0.06 19.41
N ALA A 119 7.04 -0.59 18.30
CA ALA A 119 6.40 -0.36 17.01
C ALA A 119 4.97 -0.88 17.00
N ALA A 120 4.74 -2.11 17.50
CA ALA A 120 3.41 -2.69 17.63
C ALA A 120 2.50 -1.89 18.57
N PHE A 121 3.04 -1.35 19.67
CA PHE A 121 2.30 -0.45 20.54
C PHE A 121 1.89 0.83 19.80
N ALA A 122 2.82 1.50 19.14
CA ALA A 122 2.53 2.72 18.39
C ALA A 122 1.49 2.50 17.27
N GLU A 123 1.57 1.37 16.56
CA GLU A 123 0.57 0.97 15.56
C GLU A 123 -0.81 0.81 16.19
N ASN A 124 -0.90 0.08 17.30
CA ASN A 124 -2.17 -0.16 17.98
C ASN A 124 -2.80 1.13 18.52
N GLU A 125 -2.01 2.06 19.05
CA GLU A 125 -2.48 3.38 19.48
C GLU A 125 -3.05 4.19 18.30
N ALA A 126 -2.35 4.21 17.17
CA ALA A 126 -2.83 4.88 15.96
C ALA A 126 -4.12 4.24 15.42
N LEU A 127 -4.19 2.91 15.39
CA LEU A 127 -5.38 2.16 14.98
C LEU A 127 -6.56 2.40 15.92
N ARG A 128 -6.33 2.45 17.23
CA ARG A 128 -7.38 2.78 18.21
C ARG A 128 -7.92 4.19 17.97
N TRP A 129 -7.05 5.16 17.79
CA TRP A 129 -7.46 6.53 17.51
C TRP A 129 -8.29 6.62 16.22
N LEU A 130 -7.89 5.93 15.15
CA LEU A 130 -8.66 5.87 13.90
C LEU A 130 -10.01 5.19 14.07
N ALA A 131 -10.07 4.11 14.86
CA ALA A 131 -11.32 3.40 15.14
C ALA A 131 -12.29 4.28 15.93
N ASP A 132 -11.81 5.03 16.92
CA ASP A 132 -12.61 5.99 17.70
C ASP A 132 -13.14 7.11 16.79
N LEU A 133 -12.29 7.66 15.93
CA LEU A 133 -12.66 8.70 14.96
C LEU A 133 -13.74 8.20 13.98
N ALA A 134 -13.71 6.92 13.62
CA ALA A 134 -14.69 6.28 12.75
C ALA A 134 -15.97 5.80 13.52
N GLY A 135 -16.04 5.98 14.83
CA GLY A 135 -17.16 5.53 15.67
C GLY A 135 -17.28 4.00 15.76
N MET A 136 -16.15 3.29 15.64
CA MET A 136 -16.13 1.83 15.75
C MET A 136 -16.24 1.37 17.22
N PRO A 137 -16.70 0.12 17.48
CA PRO A 137 -16.74 -0.45 18.83
C PRO A 137 -15.36 -0.43 19.52
N ALA A 138 -15.36 -0.39 20.86
CA ALA A 138 -14.13 -0.36 21.64
C ALA A 138 -13.22 -1.57 21.41
N GLU A 139 -13.79 -2.70 21.03
CA GLU A 139 -13.08 -3.95 20.73
C GLU A 139 -12.57 -4.02 19.30
N ALA A 140 -12.83 -3.01 18.46
CA ALA A 140 -12.34 -3.00 17.10
C ALA A 140 -10.82 -2.91 17.08
N GLY A 141 -10.20 -3.88 16.44
CA GLY A 141 -8.78 -3.89 16.12
C GLY A 141 -8.55 -3.59 14.64
N GLY A 142 -7.30 -3.51 14.25
CA GLY A 142 -6.95 -3.24 12.86
C GLY A 142 -5.51 -3.65 12.55
N VAL A 143 -5.12 -3.36 11.33
CA VAL A 143 -3.74 -3.51 10.84
C VAL A 143 -3.51 -2.52 9.71
N PHE A 144 -2.35 -1.88 9.68
CA PHE A 144 -1.91 -1.17 8.49
C PHE A 144 -1.40 -2.15 7.44
N VAL A 145 -1.77 -1.91 6.18
CA VAL A 145 -1.40 -2.76 5.04
C VAL A 145 -0.77 -1.91 3.94
N SER A 146 -0.06 -2.56 3.02
CA SER A 146 0.66 -1.90 1.93
C SER A 146 -0.22 -1.28 0.84
N GLY A 147 -1.53 -1.30 1.00
CA GLY A 147 -2.48 -0.67 0.07
C GLY A 147 -3.88 -1.29 0.14
N GLY A 148 -4.87 -0.61 -0.46
CA GLY A 148 -6.28 -0.99 -0.41
C GLY A 148 -6.59 -2.41 -0.94
N THR A 149 -5.82 -2.89 -1.90
CA THR A 149 -5.95 -4.28 -2.40
C THR A 149 -5.66 -5.30 -1.31
N ALA A 150 -4.58 -5.11 -0.54
CA ALA A 150 -4.24 -5.97 0.60
C ALA A 150 -5.27 -5.82 1.73
N GLY A 151 -5.75 -4.59 1.98
CA GLY A 151 -6.81 -4.32 2.96
C GLY A 151 -8.11 -5.04 2.61
N ASN A 152 -8.57 -4.92 1.36
CA ASN A 152 -9.77 -5.62 0.89
C ASN A 152 -9.63 -7.15 1.01
N LEU A 153 -8.48 -7.69 0.60
CA LEU A 153 -8.23 -9.13 0.72
C LEU A 153 -8.26 -9.57 2.20
N SER A 154 -7.60 -8.85 3.10
CA SER A 154 -7.56 -9.16 4.53
C SER A 154 -8.96 -9.12 5.15
N ALA A 155 -9.76 -8.09 4.86
CA ALA A 155 -11.12 -7.95 5.35
C ALA A 155 -12.03 -9.08 4.83
N LEU A 156 -11.91 -9.43 3.54
CA LEU A 156 -12.71 -10.51 2.94
C LEU A 156 -12.30 -11.90 3.45
N ILE A 157 -11.01 -12.13 3.72
CA ILE A 157 -10.54 -13.36 4.39
C ILE A 157 -11.17 -13.48 5.79
N ALA A 158 -11.18 -12.39 6.56
CA ALA A 158 -11.81 -12.37 7.89
C ALA A 158 -13.32 -12.61 7.81
N ALA A 159 -13.99 -11.99 6.82
CA ALA A 159 -15.42 -12.22 6.59
C ALA A 159 -15.71 -13.69 6.21
N ARG A 160 -14.92 -14.27 5.31
CA ARG A 160 -15.04 -15.69 4.93
C ARG A 160 -14.82 -16.62 6.11
N TRP A 161 -13.79 -16.36 6.94
CA TRP A 161 -13.53 -17.12 8.15
C TRP A 161 -14.76 -17.08 9.09
N ARG A 162 -15.27 -15.88 9.35
CA ARG A 162 -16.44 -15.69 10.22
C ARG A 162 -17.69 -16.38 9.67
N TRP A 163 -17.93 -16.30 8.37
CA TRP A 163 -19.03 -16.99 7.71
C TRP A 163 -18.96 -18.51 7.91
N ARG A 164 -17.79 -19.12 7.69
CA ARG A 164 -17.58 -20.55 7.88
C ARG A 164 -17.78 -20.97 9.34
N HIS A 165 -17.28 -20.23 10.29
CA HIS A 165 -17.40 -20.55 11.71
C HIS A 165 -18.83 -20.43 12.24
N ARG A 166 -19.61 -19.45 11.77
CA ARG A 166 -21.02 -19.32 12.14
C ARG A 166 -21.90 -20.46 11.62
N ALA A 167 -21.48 -21.11 10.57
CA ALA A 167 -22.21 -22.19 9.95
C ALA A 167 -21.88 -23.60 10.53
N GLU A 168 -21.15 -23.67 11.65
CA GLU A 168 -20.80 -24.93 12.37
C GLU A 168 -20.24 -26.02 11.45
N GLY A 169 -19.33 -25.66 10.54
CA GLY A 169 -18.73 -26.57 9.57
C GLY A 169 -19.58 -26.91 8.34
N ARG A 170 -20.82 -26.42 8.27
CA ARG A 170 -21.74 -26.67 7.12
C ARG A 170 -21.13 -26.26 5.78
N PHE A 171 -20.27 -25.23 5.76
CA PHE A 171 -19.67 -24.67 4.55
C PHE A 171 -18.15 -24.89 4.43
N ASP A 172 -17.58 -25.83 5.17
CA ASP A 172 -16.11 -26.04 5.19
C ASP A 172 -15.50 -26.26 3.80
N ARG A 173 -16.23 -26.95 2.91
CA ARG A 173 -15.79 -27.24 1.53
C ARG A 173 -16.56 -26.47 0.47
N THR A 174 -17.44 -25.57 0.84
CA THR A 174 -18.27 -24.78 -0.08
C THR A 174 -17.53 -23.52 -0.49
N ARG A 175 -17.57 -23.18 -1.77
CA ARG A 175 -17.13 -21.86 -2.24
C ARG A 175 -18.10 -20.82 -1.69
N GLY A 176 -17.56 -19.79 -1.06
CA GLY A 176 -18.37 -18.66 -0.60
C GLY A 176 -18.87 -17.83 -1.78
N LEU A 177 -20.01 -17.19 -1.61
CA LEU A 177 -20.56 -16.24 -2.55
C LEU A 177 -20.40 -14.81 -2.01
N MET A 178 -19.89 -13.92 -2.82
CA MET A 178 -19.77 -12.49 -2.52
C MET A 178 -20.61 -11.68 -3.50
N LEU A 179 -21.39 -10.73 -2.99
CA LEU A 179 -22.08 -9.76 -3.81
C LEU A 179 -21.33 -8.44 -3.78
N ALA A 180 -21.07 -7.88 -4.95
CA ALA A 180 -20.34 -6.62 -5.08
C ALA A 180 -20.99 -5.74 -6.13
N SER A 181 -20.91 -4.41 -5.95
CA SER A 181 -21.34 -3.47 -7.00
C SER A 181 -20.61 -3.70 -8.32
N SER A 182 -21.29 -3.54 -9.44
CA SER A 182 -20.65 -3.53 -10.77
C SER A 182 -19.58 -2.44 -10.90
N GLY A 183 -19.62 -1.40 -10.07
CA GLY A 183 -18.58 -0.37 -9.95
C GLY A 183 -17.51 -0.65 -8.92
N ALA A 184 -17.49 -1.82 -8.27
CA ALA A 184 -16.50 -2.15 -7.25
C ALA A 184 -15.09 -2.22 -7.84
N HIS A 185 -14.11 -1.82 -7.03
CA HIS A 185 -12.70 -1.89 -7.42
C HIS A 185 -12.30 -3.34 -7.76
N SER A 186 -11.45 -3.50 -8.77
CA SER A 186 -10.99 -4.80 -9.30
C SER A 186 -10.38 -5.75 -8.25
N SER A 187 -9.92 -5.22 -7.12
CA SER A 187 -9.41 -6.01 -5.99
C SER A 187 -10.46 -6.96 -5.39
N ILE A 188 -11.76 -6.63 -5.48
CA ILE A 188 -12.83 -7.51 -4.99
C ILE A 188 -12.88 -8.80 -5.82
N ALA A 189 -12.92 -8.67 -7.13
CA ALA A 189 -12.88 -9.83 -8.04
C ALA A 189 -11.55 -10.60 -7.92
N ALA A 190 -10.43 -9.91 -7.71
CA ALA A 190 -9.14 -10.53 -7.48
C ALA A 190 -9.12 -11.31 -6.16
N ALA A 191 -9.67 -10.74 -5.08
CA ALA A 191 -9.82 -11.43 -3.79
C ALA A 191 -10.71 -12.67 -3.91
N GLY A 192 -11.82 -12.60 -4.64
CA GLY A 192 -12.68 -13.75 -4.93
C GLY A 192 -11.90 -14.91 -5.53
N ARG A 193 -11.09 -14.64 -6.56
CA ARG A 193 -10.22 -15.66 -7.17
C ARG A 193 -9.18 -16.21 -6.20
N ALA A 194 -8.54 -15.34 -5.41
CA ALA A 194 -7.51 -15.75 -4.45
C ALA A 194 -8.07 -16.58 -3.29
N MET A 195 -9.32 -16.33 -2.90
CA MET A 195 -9.99 -17.02 -1.80
C MET A 195 -10.84 -18.22 -2.26
N ASP A 196 -10.86 -18.50 -3.54
CA ASP A 196 -11.76 -19.52 -4.10
C ASP A 196 -13.23 -19.26 -3.73
N ALA A 197 -13.66 -18.01 -3.93
CA ALA A 197 -15.03 -17.54 -3.73
C ALA A 197 -15.61 -17.00 -5.05
N ASP A 198 -16.91 -17.22 -5.25
CA ASP A 198 -17.62 -16.67 -6.40
C ASP A 198 -18.03 -15.23 -6.15
N VAL A 199 -18.02 -14.40 -7.18
CA VAL A 199 -18.41 -13.00 -7.09
C VAL A 199 -19.56 -12.73 -8.03
N VAL A 200 -20.70 -12.35 -7.49
CA VAL A 200 -21.87 -11.91 -8.26
C VAL A 200 -21.93 -10.38 -8.26
N MET A 201 -22.00 -9.82 -9.45
CA MET A 201 -22.04 -8.38 -9.64
C MET A 201 -23.46 -7.86 -9.54
N VAL A 202 -23.72 -7.00 -8.57
CA VAL A 202 -24.99 -6.29 -8.40
C VAL A 202 -24.98 -5.05 -9.30
N PRO A 203 -26.00 -4.84 -10.14
CA PRO A 203 -26.10 -3.65 -10.98
C PRO A 203 -26.03 -2.36 -10.17
N ALA A 204 -25.31 -1.38 -10.69
CA ALA A 204 -25.30 -0.02 -10.16
C ALA A 204 -26.34 0.85 -10.86
N ASP A 205 -26.87 1.85 -10.18
CA ASP A 205 -27.75 2.87 -10.75
C ASP A 205 -27.01 3.80 -11.73
N ALA A 206 -27.73 4.72 -12.35
CA ALA A 206 -27.15 5.70 -13.29
C ALA A 206 -26.09 6.63 -12.65
N ARG A 207 -25.99 6.66 -11.32
CA ARG A 207 -24.99 7.40 -10.54
C ARG A 207 -23.83 6.51 -10.06
N GLY A 208 -23.78 5.25 -10.51
CA GLY A 208 -22.74 4.29 -10.12
C GLY A 208 -22.91 3.71 -8.71
N ARG A 209 -24.07 3.79 -8.09
CA ARG A 209 -24.31 3.32 -6.73
C ARG A 209 -25.06 2.00 -6.73
N MET A 210 -24.67 1.08 -5.88
CA MET A 210 -25.46 -0.10 -5.53
C MET A 210 -26.54 0.31 -4.52
N ASP A 211 -27.81 0.08 -4.82
CA ASP A 211 -28.91 0.31 -3.91
C ASP A 211 -29.49 -1.00 -3.35
N GLY A 212 -30.32 -0.89 -2.31
CA GLY A 212 -30.90 -2.04 -1.64
C GLY A 212 -31.88 -2.82 -2.51
N ALA A 213 -32.57 -2.17 -3.45
CA ALA A 213 -33.50 -2.83 -4.36
C ALA A 213 -32.77 -3.69 -5.39
N ALA A 214 -31.69 -3.16 -5.98
CA ALA A 214 -30.86 -3.93 -6.89
C ALA A 214 -30.19 -5.12 -6.19
N LEU A 215 -29.73 -4.94 -4.96
CA LEU A 215 -29.19 -6.02 -4.14
C LEU A 215 -30.24 -7.10 -3.87
N ALA A 216 -31.43 -6.72 -3.41
CA ALA A 216 -32.54 -7.65 -3.15
C ALA A 216 -32.91 -8.44 -4.40
N ALA A 217 -33.13 -7.76 -5.54
CA ALA A 217 -33.44 -8.41 -6.81
C ALA A 217 -32.34 -9.40 -7.26
N THR A 218 -31.06 -9.04 -7.04
CA THR A 218 -29.93 -9.94 -7.34
C THR A 218 -29.99 -11.18 -6.47
N VAL A 219 -30.23 -11.04 -5.15
CA VAL A 219 -30.35 -12.17 -4.22
C VAL A 219 -31.56 -13.04 -4.57
N GLU A 220 -32.70 -12.45 -4.89
CA GLU A 220 -33.91 -13.17 -5.31
C GLU A 220 -33.71 -13.94 -6.62
N GLY A 221 -32.86 -13.44 -7.51
CA GLY A 221 -32.51 -14.10 -8.77
C GLY A 221 -31.48 -15.23 -8.65
N LEU A 222 -30.83 -15.41 -7.50
CA LEU A 222 -29.92 -16.54 -7.25
C LEU A 222 -30.71 -17.84 -7.15
N ASP A 223 -30.10 -18.95 -7.56
CA ASP A 223 -30.69 -20.25 -7.27
C ASP A 223 -30.70 -20.55 -5.75
N PRO A 224 -31.53 -21.52 -5.28
CA PRO A 224 -31.62 -21.79 -3.85
C PRO A 224 -30.31 -22.22 -3.20
N VAL A 225 -29.43 -22.90 -3.91
CA VAL A 225 -28.12 -23.35 -3.39
C VAL A 225 -27.18 -22.16 -3.21
N ASP A 226 -27.17 -21.24 -4.16
CA ASP A 226 -26.37 -20.02 -4.10
C ASP A 226 -26.84 -19.03 -3.02
N ARG A 227 -28.14 -19.02 -2.71
CA ARG A 227 -28.69 -18.18 -1.64
C ARG A 227 -28.24 -18.62 -0.24
N GLU A 228 -27.88 -19.88 -0.08
CA GLU A 228 -27.47 -20.43 1.23
C GLU A 228 -25.97 -20.22 1.52
N ARG A 229 -25.21 -19.87 0.53
CA ARG A 229 -23.75 -19.69 0.63
C ARG A 229 -23.35 -18.22 0.45
#